data_fb063a574b8e39509f8448f1185784ec
#
_entry.id   fb063a574b8e39509f8448f1185784ec
#
_cell.length_a   1.000
_cell.length_b   1.000
_cell.length_c   1.000
_cell.angle_alpha   90.00
_cell.angle_beta   90.00
_cell.angle_gamma   90.00
#
_symmetry.space_group_name_H-M   'P 1'
#
loop_
_entity.id
_entity.type
_entity.pdbx_description
1 polymer ?
#
loop_
_entity_poly.entity_id
_entity_poly.type
_entity_poly.pdbx_seq_one_letter_code
_entity_poly.pdbx_strand_id
1 'polypeptide(L)'
;MSDRPPRPPTFQHRVEYVAVMIARACVRPLPMRVVLAVGTVLGRAFHAIDRSHRRLALRNLAAAFPARPEAERAAIARDMFAHFGRLLTVLLKFSTMRPDQMLAHVEFEGEDRVKAAHALGKGALLFTGHFGYWEINALVHALVLQPMALLARPLDNPLLHDLLERVRGRTGNSVIYRRGAVRRILRALGANQAIAVLIDQHIQTADAVYVDFFNRPAATTSAVAALALRTGAPVIPVFALPLPGGRFRMVYEHAVDPPAAGDPDALRDFTQRCTDVLEMYVRRYPGLWLWMHRRWRDVEPANGDGRGMFPAATREEESE
;
A
#
# COMPACT_ATOMS: atom_id res chain seq x y z
N MET A 1 23.16 -0.20 -0.42
CA MET A 1 22.93 1.13 -1.02
C MET A 1 23.64 2.17 -0.18
N SER A 2 24.51 2.96 -0.81
CA SER A 2 25.55 3.79 -0.22
C SER A 2 25.04 4.84 0.76
N ASP A 3 25.87 5.10 1.78
CA ASP A 3 25.80 6.19 2.78
C ASP A 3 26.01 7.59 2.16
N ARG A 4 25.55 7.81 0.94
CA ARG A 4 25.70 9.14 0.35
C ARG A 4 24.70 10.10 0.99
N PRO A 5 25.14 11.30 1.41
CA PRO A 5 24.24 12.36 1.84
C PRO A 5 23.20 12.62 0.73
N PRO A 6 22.00 13.06 1.10
CA PRO A 6 20.96 13.36 0.13
C PRO A 6 21.54 14.29 -0.95
N ARG A 7 21.47 13.87 -2.21
CA ARG A 7 21.95 14.70 -3.33
C ARG A 7 21.16 16.02 -3.34
N PRO A 8 21.79 17.16 -3.60
CA PRO A 8 21.06 18.41 -3.72
C PRO A 8 19.98 18.29 -4.81
N PRO A 9 18.82 18.95 -4.61
CA PRO A 9 17.72 18.87 -5.56
C PRO A 9 18.15 19.41 -6.94
N THR A 10 17.89 18.63 -7.99
CA THR A 10 18.15 19.02 -9.38
C THR A 10 17.15 20.08 -9.85
N PHE A 11 17.39 20.68 -11.01
CA PHE A 11 16.43 21.59 -11.65
C PHE A 11 15.07 20.88 -11.90
N GLN A 12 15.10 19.64 -12.40
CA GLN A 12 13.89 18.82 -12.59
C GLN A 12 13.12 18.66 -11.28
N HIS A 13 13.80 18.33 -10.18
CA HIS A 13 13.16 18.18 -8.86
C HIS A 13 12.44 19.46 -8.42
N ARG A 14 13.03 20.63 -8.71
CA ARG A 14 12.41 21.94 -8.40
C ARG A 14 11.18 22.19 -9.27
N VAL A 15 11.23 21.88 -10.56
CA VAL A 15 10.09 22.02 -11.47
C VAL A 15 8.94 21.12 -11.02
N GLU A 16 9.20 19.86 -10.73
CA GLU A 16 8.21 18.92 -10.21
C GLU A 16 7.58 19.42 -8.90
N TYR A 17 8.42 19.89 -7.96
CA TYR A 17 7.94 20.43 -6.69
C TYR A 17 7.04 21.66 -6.89
N VAL A 18 7.45 22.62 -7.73
CA VAL A 18 6.65 23.82 -8.02
C VAL A 18 5.33 23.43 -8.66
N ALA A 19 5.34 22.50 -9.62
CA ALA A 19 4.11 21.99 -10.24
C ALA A 19 3.14 21.39 -9.22
N VAL A 20 3.66 20.58 -8.28
CA VAL A 20 2.85 20.01 -7.18
C VAL A 20 2.31 21.09 -6.25
N MET A 21 3.12 22.11 -5.93
CA MET A 21 2.68 23.21 -5.07
C MET A 21 1.59 24.07 -5.74
N ILE A 22 1.70 24.32 -7.04
CA ILE A 22 0.65 25.01 -7.82
C ILE A 22 -0.62 24.16 -7.83
N ALA A 23 -0.53 22.86 -8.16
CA ALA A 23 -1.66 21.96 -8.16
C ALA A 23 -2.36 21.93 -6.79
N ARG A 24 -1.56 21.88 -5.70
CA ARG A 24 -2.05 21.92 -4.33
C ARG A 24 -2.78 23.24 -4.01
N ALA A 25 -2.24 24.38 -4.46
CA ALA A 25 -2.89 25.68 -4.27
C ALA A 25 -4.20 25.78 -5.07
N CYS A 26 -4.23 25.28 -6.30
CA CYS A 26 -5.42 25.24 -7.15
C CYS A 26 -6.53 24.33 -6.55
N VAL A 27 -6.16 23.17 -6.04
CA VAL A 27 -7.12 22.19 -5.48
C VAL A 27 -7.70 22.67 -4.13
N ARG A 28 -6.95 23.50 -3.40
CA ARG A 28 -7.35 23.96 -2.05
C ARG A 28 -8.75 24.59 -1.98
N PRO A 29 -9.15 25.57 -2.82
CA PRO A 29 -10.48 26.19 -2.76
C PRO A 29 -11.59 25.33 -3.37
N LEU A 30 -11.27 24.31 -4.17
CA LEU A 30 -12.26 23.56 -4.95
C LEU A 30 -13.13 22.67 -4.05
N PRO A 31 -14.43 22.55 -4.31
CA PRO A 31 -15.27 21.56 -3.65
C PRO A 31 -14.82 20.13 -4.06
N MET A 32 -15.02 19.15 -3.18
CA MET A 32 -14.55 17.77 -3.36
C MET A 32 -15.03 17.14 -4.69
N ARG A 33 -16.26 17.43 -5.12
CA ARG A 33 -16.80 16.93 -6.39
C ARG A 33 -15.95 17.37 -7.60
N VAL A 34 -15.47 18.61 -7.60
CA VAL A 34 -14.60 19.14 -8.66
C VAL A 34 -13.23 18.49 -8.57
N VAL A 35 -12.68 18.33 -7.37
CA VAL A 35 -11.40 17.63 -7.13
C VAL A 35 -11.43 16.22 -7.71
N LEU A 36 -12.50 15.48 -7.47
CA LEU A 36 -12.68 14.12 -8.01
C LEU A 36 -12.83 14.12 -9.53
N ALA A 37 -13.57 15.08 -10.11
CA ALA A 37 -13.73 15.19 -11.55
C ALA A 37 -12.39 15.48 -12.23
N VAL A 38 -11.61 16.44 -11.72
CA VAL A 38 -10.25 16.74 -12.20
C VAL A 38 -9.36 15.51 -12.11
N GLY A 39 -9.35 14.82 -10.97
CA GLY A 39 -8.58 13.59 -10.80
C GLY A 39 -8.99 12.50 -11.81
N THR A 40 -10.29 12.33 -12.05
CA THR A 40 -10.78 11.38 -13.05
C THR A 40 -10.30 11.72 -14.45
N VAL A 41 -10.37 12.99 -14.85
CA VAL A 41 -9.88 13.45 -16.16
C VAL A 41 -8.38 13.23 -16.31
N LEU A 42 -7.58 13.60 -15.29
CA LEU A 42 -6.14 13.38 -15.28
C LEU A 42 -5.78 11.89 -15.39
N GLY A 43 -6.45 11.04 -14.61
CA GLY A 43 -6.24 9.58 -14.66
C GLY A 43 -6.60 8.99 -16.02
N ARG A 44 -7.71 9.41 -16.64
CA ARG A 44 -8.09 8.98 -17.99
C ARG A 44 -7.14 9.49 -19.06
N ALA A 45 -6.65 10.72 -18.95
CA ALA A 45 -5.63 11.26 -19.84
C ALA A 45 -4.33 10.46 -19.74
N PHE A 46 -3.90 10.11 -18.51
CA PHE A 46 -2.74 9.27 -18.29
C PHE A 46 -2.93 7.87 -18.90
N HIS A 47 -4.10 7.25 -18.73
CA HIS A 47 -4.45 5.99 -19.41
C HIS A 47 -4.34 6.09 -20.94
N ALA A 48 -4.76 7.20 -21.53
CA ALA A 48 -4.70 7.39 -22.98
C ALA A 48 -3.25 7.57 -23.49
N ILE A 49 -2.43 8.32 -22.76
CA ILE A 49 -1.08 8.72 -23.16
C ILE A 49 -0.05 7.64 -22.82
N ASP A 50 -0.05 7.11 -21.59
CA ASP A 50 0.97 6.14 -21.13
C ASP A 50 0.64 4.72 -21.59
N ARG A 51 1.09 4.39 -22.78
CA ARG A 51 0.93 3.05 -23.37
C ARG A 51 1.66 1.96 -22.59
N SER A 52 2.77 2.30 -21.91
CA SER A 52 3.60 1.33 -21.17
C SER A 52 2.87 0.79 -19.96
N HIS A 53 2.45 1.70 -19.07
CA HIS A 53 1.71 1.33 -17.85
C HIS A 53 0.36 0.70 -18.18
N ARG A 54 -0.34 1.20 -19.22
CA ARG A 54 -1.59 0.59 -19.69
C ARG A 54 -1.40 -0.87 -20.14
N ARG A 55 -0.36 -1.15 -20.96
CA ARG A 55 -0.06 -2.53 -21.38
C ARG A 55 0.30 -3.43 -20.20
N LEU A 56 1.07 -2.91 -19.24
CA LEU A 56 1.40 -3.65 -18.03
C LEU A 56 0.15 -3.99 -17.21
N ALA A 57 -0.73 -3.01 -16.98
CA ALA A 57 -1.99 -3.22 -16.28
C ALA A 57 -2.87 -4.27 -16.96
N LEU A 58 -3.02 -4.19 -18.29
CA LEU A 58 -3.81 -5.17 -19.05
C LEU A 58 -3.21 -6.58 -19.00
N ARG A 59 -1.88 -6.73 -19.06
CA ARG A 59 -1.23 -8.04 -18.87
C ARG A 59 -1.48 -8.61 -17.48
N ASN A 60 -1.31 -7.80 -16.45
CA ASN A 60 -1.57 -8.23 -15.07
C ASN A 60 -3.04 -8.64 -14.87
N LEU A 61 -3.98 -7.86 -15.43
CA LEU A 61 -5.40 -8.19 -15.39
C LEU A 61 -5.75 -9.47 -16.16
N ALA A 62 -5.11 -9.69 -17.32
CA ALA A 62 -5.28 -10.92 -18.08
C ALA A 62 -4.79 -12.15 -17.30
N ALA A 63 -3.68 -11.99 -16.58
CA ALA A 63 -3.11 -13.06 -15.75
C ALA A 63 -3.96 -13.34 -14.50
N ALA A 64 -4.49 -12.28 -13.84
CA ALA A 64 -5.27 -12.41 -12.61
C ALA A 64 -6.73 -12.83 -12.87
N PHE A 65 -7.31 -12.43 -14.01
CA PHE A 65 -8.68 -12.69 -14.38
C PHE A 65 -8.78 -13.32 -15.79
N PRO A 66 -8.23 -14.52 -16.03
CA PRO A 66 -8.21 -15.13 -17.35
C PRO A 66 -9.60 -15.37 -17.93
N ALA A 67 -10.59 -15.69 -17.08
CA ALA A 67 -11.97 -15.96 -17.49
C ALA A 67 -12.79 -14.70 -17.83
N ARG A 68 -12.32 -13.49 -17.45
CA ARG A 68 -13.05 -12.25 -17.78
C ARG A 68 -12.79 -11.85 -19.23
N PRO A 69 -13.83 -11.38 -19.97
CA PRO A 69 -13.65 -10.83 -21.30
C PRO A 69 -12.63 -9.68 -21.36
N GLU A 70 -11.97 -9.51 -22.48
CA GLU A 70 -10.98 -8.42 -22.66
C GLU A 70 -11.59 -7.03 -22.43
N ALA A 71 -12.84 -6.83 -22.89
CA ALA A 71 -13.57 -5.57 -22.69
C ALA A 71 -13.75 -5.22 -21.20
N GLU A 72 -14.03 -6.20 -20.34
CA GLU A 72 -14.14 -6.01 -18.90
C GLU A 72 -12.78 -5.68 -18.27
N ARG A 73 -11.72 -6.40 -18.65
CA ARG A 73 -10.36 -6.11 -18.19
C ARG A 73 -9.92 -4.71 -18.60
N ALA A 74 -10.26 -4.29 -19.82
CA ALA A 74 -9.99 -2.94 -20.29
C ALA A 74 -10.80 -1.88 -19.51
N ALA A 75 -12.05 -2.17 -19.12
CA ALA A 75 -12.85 -1.30 -18.27
C ALA A 75 -12.20 -1.16 -16.88
N ILE A 76 -11.82 -2.27 -16.24
CA ILE A 76 -11.11 -2.26 -14.95
C ILE A 76 -9.83 -1.43 -15.03
N ALA A 77 -9.04 -1.57 -16.11
CA ALA A 77 -7.84 -0.76 -16.29
C ALA A 77 -8.17 0.74 -16.34
N ARG A 78 -9.17 1.16 -17.13
CA ARG A 78 -9.62 2.56 -17.21
C ARG A 78 -10.08 3.10 -15.85
N ASP A 79 -10.81 2.30 -15.09
CA ASP A 79 -11.32 2.67 -13.77
C ASP A 79 -10.18 2.81 -12.76
N MET A 80 -9.19 1.92 -12.80
CA MET A 80 -7.98 2.00 -11.99
C MET A 80 -7.22 3.29 -12.26
N PHE A 81 -6.94 3.65 -13.52
CA PHE A 81 -6.26 4.90 -13.84
C PHE A 81 -7.06 6.13 -13.37
N ALA A 82 -8.38 6.14 -13.57
CA ALA A 82 -9.24 7.18 -13.05
C ALA A 82 -9.22 7.27 -11.53
N HIS A 83 -9.20 6.12 -10.84
CA HIS A 83 -9.11 6.05 -9.38
C HIS A 83 -7.79 6.64 -8.87
N PHE A 84 -6.65 6.28 -9.46
CA PHE A 84 -5.34 6.82 -9.05
C PHE A 84 -5.21 8.32 -9.33
N GLY A 85 -5.81 8.81 -10.41
CA GLY A 85 -5.96 10.25 -10.63
C GLY A 85 -6.75 10.94 -9.52
N ARG A 86 -7.87 10.34 -9.08
CA ARG A 86 -8.65 10.84 -7.93
C ARG A 86 -7.85 10.77 -6.63
N LEU A 87 -7.17 9.66 -6.37
CA LEU A 87 -6.32 9.51 -5.17
C LEU A 87 -5.30 10.66 -5.08
N LEU A 88 -4.60 10.97 -6.17
CA LEU A 88 -3.61 12.04 -6.20
C LEU A 88 -4.24 13.40 -5.86
N THR A 89 -5.35 13.76 -6.52
CA THR A 89 -6.01 15.05 -6.28
C THR A 89 -6.64 15.15 -4.89
N VAL A 90 -7.20 14.05 -4.37
CA VAL A 90 -7.73 13.97 -3.01
C VAL A 90 -6.62 14.09 -1.98
N LEU A 91 -5.47 13.45 -2.18
CA LEU A 91 -4.30 13.58 -1.29
C LEU A 91 -3.83 15.04 -1.23
N LEU A 92 -3.72 15.71 -2.39
CA LEU A 92 -3.41 17.14 -2.44
C LEU A 92 -4.42 17.97 -1.66
N LYS A 93 -5.72 17.68 -1.80
CA LYS A 93 -6.79 18.35 -1.07
C LYS A 93 -6.69 18.12 0.43
N PHE A 94 -6.56 16.86 0.87
CA PHE A 94 -6.40 16.49 2.28
C PHE A 94 -5.17 17.13 2.92
N SER A 95 -4.07 17.27 2.16
CA SER A 95 -2.87 17.97 2.63
C SER A 95 -3.10 19.44 3.03
N THR A 96 -4.24 20.03 2.65
CA THR A 96 -4.62 21.42 2.95
C THR A 96 -5.79 21.55 3.96
N MET A 97 -6.45 20.44 4.28
CA MET A 97 -7.60 20.41 5.19
C MET A 97 -7.18 20.46 6.66
N ARG A 98 -8.07 20.98 7.51
CA ARG A 98 -7.98 20.82 8.96
C ARG A 98 -8.49 19.43 9.38
N PRO A 99 -8.13 18.94 10.58
CA PRO A 99 -8.58 17.64 11.07
C PRO A 99 -10.11 17.43 11.01
N ASP A 100 -10.89 18.41 11.44
CA ASP A 100 -12.36 18.38 11.39
C ASP A 100 -12.90 18.21 9.97
N GLN A 101 -12.29 18.89 9.02
CA GLN A 101 -12.65 18.78 7.60
C GLN A 101 -12.28 17.41 7.02
N MET A 102 -11.14 16.83 7.42
CA MET A 102 -10.74 15.48 6.99
C MET A 102 -11.76 14.45 7.48
N LEU A 103 -12.12 14.49 8.77
CA LEU A 103 -13.04 13.54 9.39
C LEU A 103 -14.46 13.62 8.79
N ALA A 104 -14.91 14.79 8.34
CA ALA A 104 -16.20 14.94 7.65
C ALA A 104 -16.31 14.14 6.34
N HIS A 105 -15.19 13.68 5.78
CA HIS A 105 -15.15 12.87 4.55
C HIS A 105 -14.98 11.37 4.82
N VAL A 106 -14.91 10.93 6.09
CA VAL A 106 -14.56 9.55 6.43
C VAL A 106 -15.66 8.90 7.25
N GLU A 107 -16.04 7.69 6.85
CA GLU A 107 -16.78 6.75 7.67
C GLU A 107 -15.81 5.70 8.19
N PHE A 108 -15.94 5.29 9.43
CA PHE A 108 -15.09 4.27 10.05
C PHE A 108 -15.91 3.00 10.29
N GLU A 109 -15.24 1.86 10.14
CA GLU A 109 -15.79 0.54 10.42
C GLU A 109 -14.72 -0.32 11.10
N GLY A 110 -15.02 -0.86 12.29
CA GLY A 110 -14.15 -1.77 13.02
C GLY A 110 -13.04 -1.11 13.85
N GLU A 111 -13.16 0.17 14.25
CA GLU A 111 -12.17 0.84 15.13
C GLU A 111 -12.02 0.17 16.49
N ASP A 112 -13.07 -0.49 16.96
CA ASP A 112 -13.07 -1.31 18.17
C ASP A 112 -12.04 -2.44 18.09
N ARG A 113 -11.81 -3.02 16.92
CA ARG A 113 -10.81 -4.06 16.67
C ARG A 113 -9.39 -3.56 16.92
N VAL A 114 -9.10 -2.32 16.47
CA VAL A 114 -7.80 -1.69 16.71
C VAL A 114 -7.65 -1.32 18.19
N LYS A 115 -8.70 -0.81 18.83
CA LYS A 115 -8.70 -0.52 20.27
C LYS A 115 -8.45 -1.79 21.08
N ALA A 116 -9.11 -2.91 20.73
CA ALA A 116 -8.88 -4.22 21.34
C ALA A 116 -7.43 -4.70 21.14
N ALA A 117 -6.85 -4.49 19.94
CA ALA A 117 -5.46 -4.82 19.69
C ALA A 117 -4.50 -4.02 20.58
N HIS A 118 -4.72 -2.70 20.72
CA HIS A 118 -3.91 -1.86 21.60
C HIS A 118 -4.07 -2.22 23.09
N ALA A 119 -5.24 -2.72 23.49
CA ALA A 119 -5.45 -3.18 24.87
C ALA A 119 -4.55 -4.38 25.25
N LEU A 120 -4.00 -5.12 24.27
CA LEU A 120 -3.02 -6.18 24.50
C LEU A 120 -1.62 -5.64 24.89
N GLY A 121 -1.36 -4.34 24.73
CA GLY A 121 -0.08 -3.71 25.09
C GLY A 121 1.11 -4.09 24.22
N LYS A 122 0.88 -4.70 23.03
CA LYS A 122 1.92 -5.17 22.10
C LYS A 122 2.09 -4.32 20.86
N GLY A 123 1.37 -3.18 20.77
CA GLY A 123 1.20 -2.44 19.55
C GLY A 123 0.33 -3.20 18.54
N ALA A 124 0.27 -2.72 17.30
CA ALA A 124 -0.47 -3.37 16.22
C ALA A 124 0.29 -3.27 14.90
N LEU A 125 0.19 -4.28 14.06
CA LEU A 125 0.67 -4.28 12.69
C LEU A 125 -0.53 -4.07 11.78
N LEU A 126 -0.62 -2.88 11.17
CA LEU A 126 -1.66 -2.56 10.20
C LEU A 126 -1.09 -2.79 8.80
N PHE A 127 -1.80 -3.52 7.96
CA PHE A 127 -1.35 -3.68 6.59
C PHE A 127 -2.44 -3.35 5.56
N THR A 128 -2.00 -2.96 4.37
CA THR A 128 -2.83 -2.78 3.20
C THR A 128 -2.00 -3.01 1.93
N GLY A 129 -2.57 -2.78 0.76
CA GLY A 129 -1.88 -2.67 -0.51
C GLY A 129 -1.97 -1.26 -1.09
N HIS A 130 -1.41 -1.06 -2.30
CA HIS A 130 -1.67 0.13 -3.10
C HIS A 130 -3.12 0.07 -3.64
N PHE A 131 -4.07 0.15 -2.71
CA PHE A 131 -5.48 -0.10 -2.89
C PHE A 131 -6.32 1.02 -2.27
N GLY A 132 -7.34 1.48 -2.98
CA GLY A 132 -8.22 2.54 -2.49
C GLY A 132 -7.48 3.83 -2.16
N TYR A 133 -7.83 4.47 -1.06
CA TYR A 133 -7.19 5.71 -0.59
C TYR A 133 -6.13 5.47 0.49
N TRP A 134 -5.22 4.50 0.28
CA TRP A 134 -4.25 4.05 1.29
C TRP A 134 -3.38 5.16 1.90
N GLU A 135 -2.99 6.20 1.13
CA GLU A 135 -2.18 7.31 1.66
C GLU A 135 -2.96 8.18 2.66
N ILE A 136 -4.28 8.19 2.57
CA ILE A 136 -5.14 8.99 3.45
C ILE A 136 -5.40 8.23 4.75
N ASN A 137 -5.35 6.88 4.74
CA ASN A 137 -5.59 6.07 5.92
C ASN A 137 -4.78 6.52 7.13
N ALA A 138 -3.47 6.76 6.94
CA ALA A 138 -2.60 7.16 8.03
C ALA A 138 -3.02 8.51 8.66
N LEU A 139 -3.40 9.48 7.83
CA LEU A 139 -3.80 10.80 8.31
C LEU A 139 -5.05 10.72 9.19
N VAL A 140 -6.06 10.01 8.73
CA VAL A 140 -7.35 9.92 9.44
C VAL A 140 -7.31 8.95 10.61
N HIS A 141 -6.53 7.85 10.53
CA HIS A 141 -6.31 6.95 11.65
C HIS A 141 -5.78 7.68 12.88
N ALA A 142 -4.75 8.51 12.69
CA ALA A 142 -4.13 9.26 13.77
C ALA A 142 -5.06 10.29 14.43
N LEU A 143 -6.12 10.72 13.74
CA LEU A 143 -7.10 11.66 14.27
C LEU A 143 -8.17 10.99 15.17
N VAL A 144 -8.40 9.68 14.98
CA VAL A 144 -9.49 8.96 15.68
C VAL A 144 -8.95 7.98 16.72
N LEU A 145 -7.78 7.42 16.47
CA LEU A 145 -7.15 6.43 17.35
C LEU A 145 -5.89 7.02 17.96
N GLN A 146 -4.73 6.69 17.39
CA GLN A 146 -3.45 7.23 17.83
C GLN A 146 -2.47 7.34 16.66
N PRO A 147 -1.44 8.21 16.76
CA PRO A 147 -0.40 8.27 15.74
C PRO A 147 0.29 6.91 15.53
N MET A 148 0.58 6.61 14.26
CA MET A 148 1.26 5.38 13.87
C MET A 148 2.62 5.67 13.20
N ALA A 149 3.45 4.65 13.09
CA ALA A 149 4.65 4.70 12.28
C ALA A 149 4.41 4.02 10.92
N LEU A 150 4.80 4.70 9.84
CA LEU A 150 4.63 4.23 8.46
C LEU A 150 5.93 3.64 7.94
N LEU A 151 5.94 2.39 7.51
CA LEU A 151 7.08 1.82 6.82
C LEU A 151 7.07 2.27 5.37
N ALA A 152 8.06 3.06 4.95
CA ALA A 152 8.10 3.63 3.62
C ALA A 152 9.51 3.63 3.00
N ARG A 153 9.57 3.82 1.69
CA ARG A 153 10.78 4.15 0.93
C ARG A 153 10.82 5.66 0.69
N PRO A 154 11.99 6.31 0.78
CA PRO A 154 12.12 7.70 0.37
C PRO A 154 11.72 7.88 -1.10
N LEU A 155 11.11 9.03 -1.42
CA LEU A 155 10.88 9.43 -2.82
C LEU A 155 12.21 9.83 -3.47
N ASP A 156 12.30 9.67 -4.79
CA ASP A 156 13.49 10.03 -5.55
C ASP A 156 13.71 11.55 -5.60
N ASN A 157 12.63 12.34 -5.62
CA ASN A 157 12.68 13.79 -5.49
C ASN A 157 12.69 14.21 -4.01
N PRO A 158 13.80 14.78 -3.48
CA PRO A 158 13.92 15.11 -2.07
C PRO A 158 12.92 16.19 -1.61
N LEU A 159 12.55 17.15 -2.48
CA LEU A 159 11.58 18.19 -2.13
C LEU A 159 10.16 17.64 -1.97
N LEU A 160 9.76 16.70 -2.84
CA LEU A 160 8.49 16.01 -2.73
C LEU A 160 8.49 15.03 -1.54
N HIS A 161 9.65 14.42 -1.26
CA HIS A 161 9.85 13.59 -0.09
C HIS A 161 9.56 14.37 1.19
N ASP A 162 10.20 15.52 1.38
CA ASP A 162 10.02 16.39 2.54
C ASP A 162 8.58 16.93 2.64
N LEU A 163 7.94 17.21 1.50
CA LEU A 163 6.54 17.61 1.48
C LEU A 163 5.63 16.49 1.99
N LEU A 164 5.83 15.27 1.51
CA LEU A 164 5.02 14.11 1.92
C LEU A 164 5.26 13.75 3.39
N GLU A 165 6.49 13.82 3.89
CA GLU A 165 6.78 13.66 5.32
C GLU A 165 6.03 14.69 6.17
N ARG A 166 6.09 15.98 5.79
CA ARG A 166 5.32 17.03 6.50
C ARG A 166 3.82 16.76 6.48
N VAL A 167 3.28 16.25 5.35
CA VAL A 167 1.86 15.89 5.26
C VAL A 167 1.53 14.73 6.19
N ARG A 168 2.32 13.65 6.18
CA ARG A 168 2.13 12.48 7.04
C ARG A 168 2.29 12.83 8.54
N GLY A 169 3.24 13.69 8.86
CA GLY A 169 3.51 14.14 10.23
C GLY A 169 2.48 15.12 10.82
N ARG A 170 1.59 15.71 10.00
CA ARG A 170 0.62 16.72 10.48
C ARG A 170 -0.35 16.19 11.54
N THR A 171 -0.58 14.89 11.56
CA THR A 171 -1.46 14.22 12.53
C THR A 171 -0.66 13.41 13.57
N GLY A 172 0.65 13.68 13.69
CA GLY A 172 1.52 13.04 14.68
C GLY A 172 2.17 11.74 14.20
N ASN A 173 1.91 11.29 12.97
CA ASN A 173 2.53 10.08 12.42
C ASN A 173 4.03 10.26 12.22
N SER A 174 4.78 9.16 12.33
CA SER A 174 6.20 9.08 12.02
C SER A 174 6.45 8.19 10.80
N VAL A 175 7.62 8.35 10.16
CA VAL A 175 8.02 7.49 9.05
C VAL A 175 9.26 6.70 9.42
N ILE A 176 9.22 5.38 9.18
CA ILE A 176 10.36 4.48 9.36
C ILE A 176 10.88 4.09 7.99
N TYR A 177 12.14 4.45 7.70
CA TYR A 177 12.82 4.06 6.47
C TYR A 177 13.61 2.77 6.68
N ARG A 178 13.84 1.99 5.59
CA ARG A 178 14.41 0.64 5.58
C ARG A 178 15.68 0.48 6.44
N ARG A 179 16.58 1.45 6.45
CA ARG A 179 17.84 1.37 7.24
C ARG A 179 17.55 1.41 8.74
N GLY A 180 17.89 0.32 9.43
CA GLY A 180 17.62 0.17 10.86
C GLY A 180 16.13 0.08 11.21
N ALA A 181 15.28 -0.24 10.22
CA ALA A 181 13.83 -0.32 10.39
C ALA A 181 13.44 -1.27 11.51
N VAL A 182 13.99 -2.48 11.55
CA VAL A 182 13.60 -3.53 12.50
C VAL A 182 13.70 -3.03 13.96
N ARG A 183 14.84 -2.40 14.33
CA ARG A 183 15.03 -1.87 15.70
C ARG A 183 14.01 -0.78 16.04
N ARG A 184 13.72 0.12 15.07
CA ARG A 184 12.73 1.20 15.26
C ARG A 184 11.31 0.66 15.34
N ILE A 185 10.97 -0.32 14.50
CA ILE A 185 9.67 -1.01 14.53
C ILE A 185 9.47 -1.71 15.88
N LEU A 186 10.44 -2.51 16.34
CA LEU A 186 10.35 -3.21 17.62
C LEU A 186 10.21 -2.24 18.80
N ARG A 187 10.90 -1.10 18.75
CA ARG A 187 10.75 -0.04 19.77
C ARG A 187 9.35 0.57 19.74
N ALA A 188 8.81 0.86 18.55
CA ALA A 188 7.47 1.43 18.40
C ALA A 188 6.38 0.44 18.86
N LEU A 189 6.47 -0.84 18.48
CA LEU A 189 5.56 -1.89 18.97
C LEU A 189 5.65 -2.05 20.49
N GLY A 190 6.87 -2.05 21.07
CA GLY A 190 7.09 -2.07 22.52
C GLY A 190 6.55 -0.83 23.25
N ALA A 191 6.41 0.29 22.56
CA ALA A 191 5.72 1.50 23.04
C ALA A 191 4.20 1.48 22.74
N ASN A 192 3.65 0.33 22.39
CA ASN A 192 2.24 0.12 22.04
C ASN A 192 1.76 0.98 20.85
N GLN A 193 2.65 1.33 19.91
CA GLN A 193 2.27 2.04 18.68
C GLN A 193 1.85 1.09 17.57
N ALA A 194 1.02 1.56 16.65
CA ALA A 194 0.71 0.87 15.41
C ALA A 194 1.81 1.12 14.34
N ILE A 195 2.10 0.09 13.56
CA ILE A 195 3.00 0.14 12.39
C ILE A 195 2.19 -0.16 11.14
N ALA A 196 2.19 0.74 10.16
CA ALA A 196 1.50 0.51 8.88
C ALA A 196 2.49 0.08 7.78
N VAL A 197 2.14 -0.97 7.05
CA VAL A 197 2.95 -1.59 6.01
C VAL A 197 2.13 -1.86 4.75
N LEU A 198 2.69 -1.55 3.58
CA LEU A 198 2.16 -2.01 2.28
C LEU A 198 2.82 -3.34 1.91
N ILE A 199 2.01 -4.36 1.61
CA ILE A 199 2.51 -5.75 1.41
C ILE A 199 2.48 -6.22 -0.05
N ASP A 200 1.97 -5.44 -0.98
CA ASP A 200 1.56 -5.88 -2.32
C ASP A 200 2.58 -5.65 -3.44
N GLN A 201 3.74 -5.11 -3.14
CA GLN A 201 4.78 -4.93 -4.16
C GLN A 201 5.74 -6.12 -4.20
N HIS A 202 6.23 -6.42 -5.43
CA HIS A 202 7.30 -7.38 -5.63
C HIS A 202 8.57 -6.92 -4.92
N ILE A 203 9.21 -7.81 -4.17
CA ILE A 203 10.51 -7.54 -3.53
C ILE A 203 11.58 -8.51 -4.05
N GLN A 204 12.82 -8.01 -4.15
CA GLN A 204 14.00 -8.77 -4.57
C GLN A 204 15.03 -8.79 -3.44
N THR A 205 14.64 -9.29 -2.28
CA THR A 205 15.53 -9.40 -1.11
C THR A 205 15.45 -10.82 -0.55
N ALA A 206 16.45 -11.24 0.22
CA ALA A 206 16.43 -12.53 0.91
C ALA A 206 15.22 -12.74 1.83
N ASP A 207 14.56 -11.64 2.25
CA ASP A 207 13.33 -11.70 3.07
C ASP A 207 12.06 -11.95 2.23
N ALA A 208 12.18 -12.18 0.91
CA ALA A 208 11.03 -12.48 0.06
C ALA A 208 10.52 -13.89 0.32
N VAL A 209 9.21 -14.00 0.52
CA VAL A 209 8.50 -15.28 0.56
C VAL A 209 7.59 -15.36 -0.65
N TYR A 210 7.64 -16.48 -1.36
CA TYR A 210 6.71 -16.73 -2.45
C TYR A 210 5.39 -17.26 -1.90
N VAL A 211 4.34 -16.50 -2.12
CA VAL A 211 2.96 -16.85 -1.77
C VAL A 211 2.09 -16.84 -3.02
N ASP A 212 0.94 -17.47 -2.96
CA ASP A 212 -0.05 -17.36 -4.03
C ASP A 212 -0.69 -15.99 -4.02
N PHE A 213 -0.83 -15.39 -5.20
CA PHE A 213 -1.62 -14.18 -5.43
C PHE A 213 -2.24 -14.27 -6.83
N PHE A 214 -3.54 -14.48 -6.89
CA PHE A 214 -4.32 -14.78 -8.10
C PHE A 214 -3.86 -16.07 -8.79
N ASN A 215 -3.68 -17.15 -8.05
CA ASN A 215 -3.20 -18.47 -8.49
C ASN A 215 -1.83 -18.38 -9.19
N ARG A 216 -0.97 -17.47 -8.74
CA ARG A 216 0.39 -17.26 -9.27
C ARG A 216 1.36 -16.96 -8.14
N PRO A 217 2.54 -17.58 -8.13
CA PRO A 217 3.55 -17.27 -7.13
C PRO A 217 3.99 -15.80 -7.24
N ALA A 218 4.02 -15.12 -6.11
CA ALA A 218 4.36 -13.71 -6.03
C ALA A 218 5.33 -13.47 -4.87
N ALA A 219 6.52 -12.95 -5.17
CA ALA A 219 7.49 -12.56 -4.15
C ALA A 219 6.94 -11.43 -3.28
N THR A 220 6.69 -11.73 -2.01
CA THR A 220 5.99 -10.87 -1.05
C THR A 220 6.88 -10.63 0.17
N THR A 221 6.78 -9.43 0.76
CA THR A 221 7.49 -9.14 2.00
C THR A 221 6.95 -10.00 3.15
N SER A 222 7.82 -10.69 3.86
CA SER A 222 7.49 -11.42 5.07
C SER A 222 7.51 -10.54 6.32
N ALA A 223 7.82 -9.24 6.19
CA ALA A 223 8.07 -8.35 7.33
C ALA A 223 6.92 -8.31 8.35
N VAL A 224 5.66 -8.28 7.90
CA VAL A 224 4.48 -8.26 8.78
C VAL A 224 4.39 -9.57 9.55
N ALA A 225 4.50 -10.71 8.87
CA ALA A 225 4.45 -12.03 9.48
C ALA A 225 5.60 -12.26 10.48
N ALA A 226 6.84 -11.93 10.07
CA ALA A 226 8.02 -12.08 10.92
C ALA A 226 7.94 -11.23 12.21
N LEU A 227 7.48 -9.98 12.09
CA LEU A 227 7.29 -9.10 13.23
C LEU A 227 6.18 -9.61 14.15
N ALA A 228 5.05 -10.04 13.60
CA ALA A 228 3.95 -10.57 14.36
C ALA A 228 4.33 -11.85 15.14
N LEU A 229 4.97 -12.81 14.48
CA LEU A 229 5.45 -14.05 15.11
C LEU A 229 6.46 -13.77 16.22
N ARG A 230 7.32 -12.76 16.04
CA ARG A 230 8.34 -12.37 17.02
C ARG A 230 7.77 -11.65 18.24
N THR A 231 6.78 -10.77 18.04
CA THR A 231 6.30 -9.83 19.07
C THR A 231 4.95 -10.24 19.66
N GLY A 232 4.19 -11.06 18.96
CA GLY A 232 2.79 -11.36 19.27
C GLY A 232 1.87 -10.15 19.04
N ALA A 233 2.31 -9.13 18.28
CA ALA A 233 1.47 -8.00 17.90
C ALA A 233 0.37 -8.46 16.93
N PRO A 234 -0.90 -8.09 17.16
CA PRO A 234 -2.00 -8.42 16.25
C PRO A 234 -1.80 -7.76 14.88
N VAL A 235 -2.20 -8.47 13.82
CA VAL A 235 -2.08 -8.06 12.43
C VAL A 235 -3.45 -7.73 11.89
N ILE A 236 -3.72 -6.44 11.61
CA ILE A 236 -5.05 -5.96 11.19
C ILE A 236 -4.97 -5.40 9.76
N PRO A 237 -5.74 -5.97 8.82
CA PRO A 237 -5.90 -5.40 7.48
C PRO A 237 -6.69 -4.10 7.53
N VAL A 238 -6.28 -3.09 6.72
CA VAL A 238 -6.93 -1.78 6.69
C VAL A 238 -7.14 -1.34 5.25
N PHE A 239 -8.38 -1.00 4.89
CA PHE A 239 -8.72 -0.59 3.53
C PHE A 239 -9.55 0.70 3.52
N ALA A 240 -9.28 1.60 2.56
CA ALA A 240 -10.09 2.80 2.36
C ALA A 240 -10.85 2.72 1.04
N LEU A 241 -12.16 2.49 1.14
CA LEU A 241 -13.06 2.32 0.03
C LEU A 241 -13.72 3.66 -0.35
N PRO A 242 -13.65 4.11 -1.61
CA PRO A 242 -14.34 5.31 -2.04
C PRO A 242 -15.86 5.16 -1.91
N LEU A 243 -16.51 6.23 -1.43
CA LEU A 243 -17.95 6.37 -1.32
C LEU A 243 -18.44 7.53 -2.20
N PRO A 244 -19.73 7.59 -2.51
CA PRO A 244 -20.34 8.72 -3.22
C PRO A 244 -20.06 10.07 -2.52
N GLY A 245 -19.98 11.14 -3.31
CA GLY A 245 -19.83 12.49 -2.80
C GLY A 245 -18.41 12.86 -2.33
N GLY A 246 -17.41 12.03 -2.60
CA GLY A 246 -16.01 12.28 -2.21
C GLY A 246 -15.73 11.92 -0.77
N ARG A 247 -16.56 11.10 -0.18
CA ARG A 247 -16.31 10.41 1.08
C ARG A 247 -15.62 9.08 0.82
N PHE A 248 -15.11 8.47 1.86
CA PHE A 248 -14.61 7.10 1.83
C PHE A 248 -14.85 6.42 3.17
N ARG A 249 -14.89 5.08 3.13
CA ARG A 249 -14.99 4.25 4.33
C ARG A 249 -13.63 3.64 4.62
N MET A 250 -13.13 3.87 5.81
CA MET A 250 -11.96 3.21 6.34
C MET A 250 -12.40 1.99 7.13
N VAL A 251 -12.07 0.81 6.60
CA VAL A 251 -12.42 -0.48 7.19
C VAL A 251 -11.18 -1.05 7.87
N TYR A 252 -11.31 -1.33 9.16
CA TYR A 252 -10.38 -2.17 9.91
C TYR A 252 -10.97 -3.57 9.98
N GLU A 253 -10.35 -4.53 9.31
CA GLU A 253 -10.78 -5.92 9.34
C GLU A 253 -10.48 -6.61 10.68
N HIS A 254 -11.00 -7.82 10.86
CA HIS A 254 -10.57 -8.68 11.96
C HIS A 254 -9.08 -8.97 11.86
N ALA A 255 -8.42 -9.12 12.99
CA ALA A 255 -7.03 -9.53 13.02
C ALA A 255 -6.86 -10.87 12.30
N VAL A 256 -5.80 -10.99 11.50
CA VAL A 256 -5.44 -12.23 10.83
C VAL A 256 -4.87 -13.19 11.87
N ASP A 257 -5.47 -14.36 12.01
CA ASP A 257 -5.01 -15.38 12.96
C ASP A 257 -3.60 -15.87 12.62
N PRO A 258 -2.66 -15.88 13.59
CA PRO A 258 -1.35 -16.43 13.37
C PRO A 258 -1.42 -17.95 13.13
N PRO A 259 -0.43 -18.56 12.47
CA PRO A 259 -0.28 -20.01 12.39
C PRO A 259 -0.07 -20.62 13.78
N ALA A 260 -0.20 -21.95 13.85
CA ALA A 260 0.05 -22.69 15.09
C ALA A 260 1.50 -22.49 15.57
N ALA A 261 1.68 -22.48 16.88
CA ALA A 261 3.01 -22.40 17.48
C ALA A 261 3.86 -23.64 17.08
N GLY A 262 5.09 -23.40 16.60
CA GLY A 262 5.99 -24.49 16.17
C GLY A 262 5.79 -24.96 14.73
N ASP A 263 4.89 -24.37 13.98
CA ASP A 263 4.71 -24.64 12.55
C ASP A 263 5.99 -24.23 11.79
N PRO A 264 6.67 -25.15 11.08
CA PRO A 264 7.89 -24.87 10.33
C PRO A 264 7.64 -23.87 9.18
N ASP A 265 6.42 -23.83 8.64
CA ASP A 265 6.02 -22.95 7.55
C ASP A 265 5.32 -21.66 8.02
N ALA A 266 5.30 -21.40 9.34
CA ALA A 266 4.56 -20.29 9.95
C ALA A 266 4.77 -18.95 9.26
N LEU A 267 5.99 -18.64 8.85
CA LEU A 267 6.32 -17.37 8.18
C LEU A 267 5.62 -17.26 6.82
N ARG A 268 5.67 -18.32 6.04
CA ARG A 268 5.05 -18.39 4.72
C ARG A 268 3.52 -18.36 4.84
N ASP A 269 2.98 -19.20 5.72
CA ASP A 269 1.54 -19.33 5.90
C ASP A 269 0.91 -18.05 6.44
N PHE A 270 1.57 -17.36 7.37
CA PHE A 270 1.07 -16.08 7.84
C PHE A 270 1.13 -14.99 6.75
N THR A 271 2.21 -14.99 5.94
CA THR A 271 2.32 -14.09 4.79
C THR A 271 1.23 -14.39 3.75
N GLN A 272 0.91 -15.69 3.54
CA GLN A 272 -0.17 -16.12 2.65
C GLN A 272 -1.52 -15.60 3.16
N ARG A 273 -1.88 -15.84 4.42
CA ARG A 273 -3.15 -15.36 5.02
C ARG A 273 -3.33 -13.86 4.87
N CYS A 274 -2.26 -13.07 5.11
CA CYS A 274 -2.32 -11.62 4.88
C CYS A 274 -2.55 -11.28 3.41
N THR A 275 -1.93 -12.02 2.49
CA THR A 275 -2.08 -11.83 1.05
C THR A 275 -3.46 -12.21 0.57
N ASP A 276 -4.07 -13.28 1.13
CA ASP A 276 -5.43 -13.73 0.81
C ASP A 276 -6.48 -12.66 1.14
N VAL A 277 -6.33 -11.99 2.28
CA VAL A 277 -7.23 -10.87 2.65
C VAL A 277 -7.10 -9.72 1.65
N LEU A 278 -5.89 -9.36 1.25
CA LEU A 278 -5.69 -8.34 0.22
C LEU A 278 -6.29 -8.77 -1.13
N GLU A 279 -6.06 -10.03 -1.54
CA GLU A 279 -6.59 -10.57 -2.79
C GLU A 279 -8.13 -10.54 -2.80
N MET A 280 -8.78 -10.89 -1.69
CA MET A 280 -10.23 -10.80 -1.55
C MET A 280 -10.75 -9.39 -1.86
N TYR A 281 -10.09 -8.35 -1.32
CA TYR A 281 -10.45 -6.96 -1.61
C TYR A 281 -10.19 -6.58 -3.06
N VAL A 282 -9.08 -6.99 -3.64
CA VAL A 282 -8.76 -6.72 -5.06
C VAL A 282 -9.75 -7.44 -5.99
N ARG A 283 -10.15 -8.66 -5.68
CA ARG A 283 -11.18 -9.39 -6.44
C ARG A 283 -12.53 -8.70 -6.40
N ARG A 284 -12.90 -8.18 -5.23
CA ARG A 284 -14.18 -7.48 -5.03
C ARG A 284 -14.22 -6.10 -5.68
N TYR A 285 -13.08 -5.38 -5.65
CA TYR A 285 -12.96 -4.00 -6.14
C TYR A 285 -11.73 -3.84 -7.06
N PRO A 286 -11.67 -4.52 -8.21
CA PRO A 286 -10.45 -4.59 -9.01
C PRO A 286 -9.99 -3.24 -9.58
N GLY A 287 -10.88 -2.28 -9.80
CA GLY A 287 -10.54 -0.93 -10.23
C GLY A 287 -9.84 -0.07 -9.16
N LEU A 288 -9.68 -0.56 -7.94
CA LEU A 288 -9.06 0.16 -6.82
C LEU A 288 -7.61 -0.25 -6.53
N TRP A 289 -7.08 -1.29 -7.17
CA TRP A 289 -5.72 -1.76 -6.96
C TRP A 289 -4.77 -1.35 -8.09
N LEU A 290 -3.46 -1.18 -7.76
CA LEU A 290 -2.42 -0.68 -8.66
C LEU A 290 -1.94 -1.75 -9.65
N TRP A 291 -2.71 -2.03 -10.70
CA TRP A 291 -2.34 -3.01 -11.75
C TRP A 291 -1.12 -2.63 -12.58
N MET A 292 -0.67 -1.40 -12.56
CA MET A 292 0.51 -0.94 -13.31
C MET A 292 1.84 -1.17 -12.56
N HIS A 293 1.89 -2.09 -11.60
CA HIS A 293 3.08 -2.56 -10.91
C HIS A 293 3.50 -3.95 -11.42
N ARG A 294 4.80 -4.25 -11.49
CA ARG A 294 5.33 -5.56 -11.92
C ARG A 294 5.26 -6.57 -10.76
N ARG A 295 4.06 -6.97 -10.37
CA ARG A 295 3.83 -7.85 -9.20
C ARG A 295 4.44 -9.24 -9.35
N TRP A 296 4.43 -9.79 -10.57
CA TRP A 296 4.92 -11.12 -10.90
C TRP A 296 6.18 -11.06 -11.78
N ARG A 297 7.18 -10.27 -11.37
CA ARG A 297 8.34 -9.94 -12.18
C ARG A 297 9.22 -11.15 -12.51
N ASP A 298 9.39 -12.08 -11.59
CA ASP A 298 10.34 -13.19 -11.67
C ASP A 298 9.65 -14.53 -11.97
N VAL A 299 8.35 -14.50 -12.26
CA VAL A 299 7.58 -15.68 -12.62
C VAL A 299 7.37 -15.68 -14.12
N GLU A 300 8.05 -16.58 -14.83
CA GLU A 300 7.78 -16.85 -16.24
C GLU A 300 6.32 -17.32 -16.40
N PRO A 301 5.65 -16.99 -17.53
CA PRO A 301 4.35 -17.57 -17.82
C PRO A 301 4.54 -19.10 -17.82
N ALA A 302 3.71 -19.80 -17.05
CA ALA A 302 3.74 -21.26 -16.99
C ALA A 302 3.58 -21.83 -18.40
N ASN A 303 4.70 -22.24 -19.02
CA ASN A 303 4.67 -23.11 -20.16
C ASN A 303 4.13 -24.44 -19.66
N GLY A 304 3.03 -24.90 -20.23
CA GLY A 304 2.07 -25.91 -19.83
C GLY A 304 2.55 -27.32 -19.49
N ASP A 305 3.45 -27.47 -18.51
CA ASP A 305 3.67 -28.75 -17.87
C ASP A 305 3.69 -28.59 -16.34
N GLY A 306 2.60 -28.77 -15.73
CA GLY A 306 2.27 -28.61 -14.31
C GLY A 306 3.28 -29.11 -13.25
N ARG A 307 4.59 -28.86 -13.40
CA ARG A 307 5.62 -29.17 -12.42
C ARG A 307 6.28 -27.90 -11.90
N GLY A 308 5.97 -27.55 -10.68
CA GLY A 308 6.65 -26.52 -9.90
C GLY A 308 5.89 -25.20 -9.82
N MET A 309 4.91 -25.12 -8.92
CA MET A 309 4.15 -23.88 -8.66
C MET A 309 5.00 -22.82 -7.95
N PHE A 310 6.13 -23.19 -7.37
CA PHE A 310 7.06 -22.30 -6.69
C PHE A 310 8.50 -22.59 -7.12
N PRO A 311 9.34 -21.57 -7.37
CA PRO A 311 10.76 -21.76 -7.58
C PRO A 311 11.38 -22.41 -6.33
N ALA A 312 12.25 -23.41 -6.52
CA ALA A 312 12.98 -24.03 -5.44
C ALA A 312 13.79 -22.98 -4.68
N ALA A 313 13.76 -23.02 -3.35
CA ALA A 313 14.66 -22.22 -2.53
C ALA A 313 16.10 -22.58 -2.93
N THR A 314 16.86 -21.59 -3.42
CA THR A 314 18.29 -21.72 -3.63
C THR A 314 18.93 -21.99 -2.27
N ARG A 315 19.30 -23.26 -2.02
CA ARG A 315 20.27 -23.59 -0.97
C ARG A 315 21.59 -22.96 -1.42
N GLU A 316 22.03 -21.92 -0.76
CA GLU A 316 23.43 -21.53 -0.81
C GLU A 316 24.24 -22.70 -0.24
N GLU A 317 25.07 -23.30 -1.08
CA GLU A 317 26.06 -24.27 -0.66
C GLU A 317 27.03 -23.57 0.30
N GLU A 318 27.01 -24.00 1.57
CA GLU A 318 28.13 -23.81 2.46
C GLU A 318 29.31 -24.60 1.87
N SER A 319 30.28 -23.91 1.31
CA SER A 319 31.60 -24.45 1.03
C SER A 319 32.68 -23.46 1.38
N GLU A 320 33.40 -23.83 2.45
CA GLU A 320 34.74 -23.43 2.89
C GLU A 320 35.02 -21.97 3.24
#